data_c6e00796d0dccc5c9bb468809f6e1e61
#
_entry.id   c6e00796d0dccc5c9bb468809f6e1e61
#
_cell.length_a   1.000
_cell.length_b   1.000
_cell.length_c   1.000
_cell.angle_alpha   90.00
_cell.angle_beta   90.00
_cell.angle_gamma   90.00
#
_symmetry.space_group_name_H-M   'P 1'
#
loop_
_entity.id
_entity.type
_entity.pdbx_description
1 polymer ?
#
loop_
_entity_poly.entity_id
_entity_poly.type
_entity_poly.pdbx_seq_one_letter_code
_entity_poly.pdbx_strand_id
1 'polypeptide(L)'
;MPPVIFSKNAEKEFARLPKTEKKKILRKLLVLQDEPFTGKLLGGELQGLFSLRAWPYRIIYELKKPNKVIIHHILHRQKVYK
;
A
#
# COMPACT_ATOMS: atom_id res chain seq x y z
N MET A 1 11.39 -7.31 11.20
CA MET A 1 10.42 -7.04 10.14
C MET A 1 9.28 -6.20 10.69
N PRO A 2 8.99 -5.05 10.11
CA PRO A 2 7.90 -4.23 10.62
C PRO A 2 6.54 -4.88 10.35
N PRO A 3 5.61 -4.80 11.29
CA PRO A 3 4.26 -5.27 11.01
C PRO A 3 3.59 -4.44 9.94
N VAL A 4 2.81 -5.10 9.10
CA VAL A 4 2.02 -4.43 8.07
C VAL A 4 0.57 -4.46 8.52
N ILE A 5 -0.02 -3.28 8.67
CA ILE A 5 -1.36 -3.11 9.23
C ILE A 5 -2.25 -2.44 8.18
N PHE A 6 -3.46 -2.95 7.99
CA PHE A 6 -4.42 -2.36 7.06
C PHE A 6 -5.29 -1.34 7.80
N SER A 7 -5.47 -0.16 7.20
CA SER A 7 -6.52 0.74 7.64
C SER A 7 -7.87 0.14 7.28
N LYS A 8 -8.95 0.69 7.83
CA LYS A 8 -10.31 0.23 7.50
C LYS A 8 -10.59 0.36 6.01
N ASN A 9 -10.16 1.47 5.40
CA ASN A 9 -10.33 1.67 3.97
C ASN A 9 -9.58 0.63 3.16
N ALA A 10 -8.33 0.36 3.54
CA ALA A 10 -7.52 -0.63 2.84
C ALA A 10 -8.10 -2.03 2.97
N GLU A 11 -8.64 -2.38 4.14
CA GLU A 11 -9.30 -3.66 4.33
C GLU A 11 -10.46 -3.84 3.36
N LYS A 12 -11.30 -2.81 3.25
CA LYS A 12 -12.46 -2.85 2.35
C LYS A 12 -12.03 -2.96 0.90
N GLU A 13 -11.02 -2.19 0.53
CA GLU A 13 -10.51 -2.19 -0.84
C GLU A 13 -9.92 -3.56 -1.18
N PHE A 14 -9.15 -4.12 -0.26
CA PHE A 14 -8.56 -5.44 -0.45
C PHE A 14 -9.64 -6.52 -0.59
N ALA A 15 -10.67 -6.47 0.26
CA ALA A 15 -11.74 -7.47 0.24
C ALA A 15 -12.48 -7.51 -1.09
N ARG A 16 -12.53 -6.38 -1.80
CA ARG A 16 -13.22 -6.29 -3.09
C ARG A 16 -12.40 -6.80 -4.28
N LEU A 17 -11.12 -7.07 -4.06
CA LEU A 17 -10.27 -7.51 -5.16
C LEU A 17 -10.55 -8.96 -5.55
N PRO A 18 -10.41 -9.29 -6.85
CA PRO A 18 -10.43 -10.68 -7.28
C PRO A 18 -9.29 -11.47 -6.64
N LYS A 19 -9.46 -12.77 -6.53
CA LYS A 19 -8.50 -13.65 -5.89
C LYS A 19 -7.07 -13.47 -6.42
N THR A 20 -6.94 -13.41 -7.75
CA THR A 20 -5.63 -13.26 -8.39
C THR A 20 -4.97 -11.94 -8.00
N GLU A 21 -5.78 -10.87 -7.87
CA GLU A 21 -5.26 -9.56 -7.49
C GLU A 21 -4.89 -9.53 -6.02
N LYS A 22 -5.65 -10.20 -5.17
CA LYS A 22 -5.31 -10.32 -3.75
C LYS A 22 -3.93 -10.95 -3.57
N LYS A 23 -3.63 -12.01 -4.31
CA LYS A 23 -2.33 -12.67 -4.23
C LYS A 23 -1.20 -11.72 -4.63
N LYS A 24 -1.43 -10.94 -5.68
CA LYS A 24 -0.46 -9.96 -6.15
C LYS A 24 -0.17 -8.92 -5.07
N ILE A 25 -1.21 -8.40 -4.45
CA ILE A 25 -1.07 -7.41 -3.38
C ILE A 25 -0.31 -8.02 -2.20
N LEU A 26 -0.66 -9.24 -1.78
CA LEU A 26 0.02 -9.89 -0.66
C LEU A 26 1.52 -10.06 -0.91
N ARG A 27 1.91 -10.40 -2.14
CA ARG A 27 3.34 -10.50 -2.50
C ARG A 27 4.04 -9.17 -2.31
N LYS A 28 3.38 -8.08 -2.71
CA LYS A 28 3.97 -6.75 -2.55
C LYS A 28 4.07 -6.35 -1.09
N LEU A 29 3.11 -6.77 -0.27
CA LEU A 29 3.18 -6.49 1.17
C LEU A 29 4.37 -7.22 1.81
N LEU A 30 4.71 -8.41 1.32
CA LEU A 30 5.91 -9.10 1.80
C LEU A 30 7.17 -8.31 1.45
N VAL A 31 7.21 -7.72 0.27
CA VAL A 31 8.32 -6.85 -0.11
C VAL A 31 8.44 -5.67 0.87
N LEU A 32 7.30 -5.09 1.25
CA LEU A 32 7.31 -3.96 2.19
C LEU A 32 7.79 -4.36 3.58
N GLN A 33 7.55 -5.60 4.01
CA GLN A 33 8.05 -6.08 5.29
C GLN A 33 9.57 -6.11 5.32
N ASP A 34 10.19 -6.49 4.19
CA ASP A 34 11.64 -6.55 4.10
C ASP A 34 12.24 -5.18 3.81
N GLU A 35 11.61 -4.41 2.95
CA GLU A 35 12.15 -3.13 2.48
C GLU A 35 11.06 -2.06 2.49
N PRO A 36 10.76 -1.49 3.68
CA PRO A 36 9.64 -0.54 3.78
C PRO A 36 9.84 0.75 2.99
N PHE A 37 11.07 1.07 2.58
CA PHE A 37 11.34 2.27 1.80
C PHE A 37 11.35 2.02 0.29
N THR A 38 10.89 0.86 -0.16
CA THR A 38 10.96 0.52 -1.58
C THR A 38 9.97 1.31 -2.44
N GLY A 39 8.89 1.83 -1.84
CA GLY A 39 7.92 2.65 -2.56
C GLY A 39 8.43 4.05 -2.82
N LYS A 40 7.69 4.78 -3.66
CA LYS A 40 8.01 6.16 -3.99
C LYS A 40 7.36 7.10 -3.00
N LEU A 41 8.16 7.99 -2.40
CA LEU A 41 7.63 8.99 -1.48
C LEU A 41 6.79 10.00 -2.25
N LEU A 42 5.61 10.30 -1.73
CA LEU A 42 4.68 11.23 -2.35
C LEU A 42 4.81 12.62 -1.72
N GLY A 43 4.43 13.64 -2.49
CA GLY A 43 4.46 15.01 -2.03
C GLY A 43 3.07 15.64 -2.01
N GLY A 44 3.04 16.97 -1.80
CA GLY A 44 1.79 17.72 -1.79
C GLY A 44 0.86 17.28 -0.67
N GLU A 45 -0.39 17.07 -1.00
CA GLU A 45 -1.42 16.65 -0.03
C GLU A 45 -1.14 15.27 0.55
N LEU A 46 -0.36 14.47 -0.15
CA LEU A 46 -0.03 13.11 0.28
C LEU A 46 1.37 13.04 0.90
N GLN A 47 1.89 14.17 1.34
CA GLN A 47 3.22 14.21 1.94
C GLN A 47 3.30 13.25 3.12
N GLY A 48 4.39 12.49 3.16
CA GLY A 48 4.59 11.50 4.23
C GLY A 48 4.09 10.13 3.89
N LEU A 49 3.40 9.97 2.77
CA LEU A 49 2.93 8.67 2.30
C LEU A 49 3.82 8.16 1.17
N PHE A 50 3.79 6.86 0.97
CA PHE A 50 4.53 6.18 -0.09
C PHE A 50 3.57 5.48 -1.03
N SER A 51 3.99 5.30 -2.28
CA SER A 51 3.23 4.55 -3.26
C SER A 51 4.08 3.41 -3.81
N LEU A 52 3.58 2.19 -3.69
CA LEU A 52 4.24 1.02 -4.26
C LEU A 52 3.37 0.48 -5.40
N ARG A 53 3.98 0.32 -6.57
CA ARG A 53 3.26 -0.21 -7.73
C ARG A 53 2.99 -1.69 -7.58
N ALA A 54 1.72 -2.05 -7.78
CA ALA A 54 1.28 -3.44 -7.90
C ALA A 54 0.29 -3.47 -9.06
N TRP A 55 0.81 -3.27 -10.29
CA TRP A 55 0.01 -3.02 -11.49
C TRP A 55 -1.18 -3.97 -11.63
N PRO A 56 -2.36 -3.47 -11.93
CA PRO A 56 -2.74 -2.08 -12.19
C PRO A 56 -3.11 -1.27 -10.96
N TYR A 57 -2.72 -1.74 -9.78
CA TYR A 57 -3.01 -1.08 -8.51
C TYR A 57 -1.79 -0.34 -7.98
N ARG A 58 -2.06 0.55 -7.03
CA ARG A 58 -1.03 1.18 -6.23
C ARG A 58 -1.38 1.02 -4.77
N ILE A 59 -0.38 0.68 -3.99
CA ILE A 59 -0.52 0.54 -2.54
C ILE A 59 -0.01 1.83 -1.92
N ILE A 60 -0.89 2.56 -1.27
CA ILE A 60 -0.53 3.81 -0.58
C ILE A 60 -0.33 3.48 0.88
N TYR A 61 0.86 3.74 1.39
CA TYR A 61 1.19 3.35 2.74
C TYR A 61 1.99 4.42 3.47
N GLU A 62 2.04 4.30 4.78
CA GLU A 62 2.75 5.19 5.67
C GLU A 62 3.71 4.38 6.53
N LEU A 63 4.89 4.93 6.77
CA LEU A 63 5.83 4.35 7.73
C LEU A 63 5.65 5.08 9.06
N LYS A 64 5.11 4.38 10.03
CA LYS A 64 4.83 4.96 11.33
C LYS A 64 5.81 4.45 12.37
N LYS A 65 6.41 5.38 13.10
CA LYS A 65 7.37 5.02 14.14
C LYS A 65 6.66 4.37 15.31
N PRO A 66 7.32 3.45 16.01
CA PRO A 66 8.74 3.13 15.85
C PRO A 66 9.03 2.19 14.69
N ASN A 67 8.06 1.34 14.28
CA ASN A 67 8.36 0.31 13.29
C ASN A 67 7.08 -0.32 12.77
N LYS A 68 6.23 0.47 12.09
CA LYS A 68 4.97 -0.03 11.52
C LYS A 68 4.79 0.45 10.09
N VAL A 69 4.19 -0.41 9.27
CA VAL A 69 3.75 -0.05 7.93
C VAL A 69 2.22 -0.05 7.93
N ILE A 70 1.63 1.10 7.66
CA ILE A 70 0.17 1.23 7.63
C ILE A 70 -0.27 1.34 6.17
N ILE A 71 -1.08 0.39 5.72
CA ILE A 71 -1.63 0.44 4.36
C ILE A 71 -2.90 1.26 4.40
N HIS A 72 -2.88 2.42 3.76
CA HIS A 72 -4.02 3.34 3.74
C HIS A 72 -4.98 3.06 2.61
N HIS A 73 -4.45 2.74 1.43
CA HIS A 73 -5.29 2.50 0.25
C HIS A 73 -4.67 1.48 -0.68
N ILE A 74 -5.53 0.75 -1.37
CA ILE A 74 -5.15 -0.10 -2.49
C ILE A 74 -6.02 0.37 -3.65
N LEU A 75 -5.47 1.22 -4.51
CA LEU A 75 -6.23 1.92 -5.53
C LEU A 75 -5.87 1.45 -6.93
N HIS A 76 -6.89 1.30 -7.78
CA HIS A 76 -6.66 1.08 -9.19
C HIS A 76 -6.01 2.34 -9.78
N ARG A 77 -5.10 2.16 -10.75
CA ARG A 77 -4.34 3.27 -11.33
C ARG A 77 -5.22 4.44 -11.78
N GLN A 78 -6.43 4.16 -12.24
CA GLN A 78 -7.34 5.20 -12.71
C GLN A 78 -7.79 6.14 -11.59
N LYS A 79 -7.81 5.65 -10.36
CA LYS A 79 -8.23 6.47 -9.22
C LYS A 79 -7.09 7.27 -8.62
N VAL A 80 -5.86 6.77 -8.75
CA VAL A 80 -4.70 7.43 -8.15
C VAL A 80 -4.39 8.76 -8.81
N TYR A 81 -4.66 8.87 -10.10
CA TYR A 81 -4.27 10.04 -10.89
C TYR A 81 -5.40 11.01 -11.17
N LYS A 82 -6.44 10.99 -10.37
CA LYS A 82 -7.52 11.96 -10.50
C LYS A 82 -7.23 13.24 -9.77
#